data_46cf05e21cb41644f9721b024e7de721
#
_entry.id   46cf05e21cb41644f9721b024e7de721
#
_cell.length_a   1.000
_cell.length_b   1.000
_cell.length_c   1.000
_cell.angle_alpha   90.00
_cell.angle_beta   90.00
_cell.angle_gamma   90.00
#
_symmetry.space_group_name_H-M   'P 1'
#
loop_
_entity.id
_entity.type
_entity.pdbx_description
1 polymer ?
#
loop_
_entity_poly.entity_id
_entity_poly.type
_entity_poly.pdbx_seq_one_letter_code
_entity_poly.pdbx_strand_id
1 'polypeptide(L)'
;MNITRRVAMKTGLGTALSALSASALHGEDGPLFGIEGLEDFWLATDAYIYGYPLVTVEMTRRIITNAPRVEGTHGPMGQIISLRQYPNASWRDVTAPNADTLYSVAFFYVDKEPWVLSIPDMKGRYFLFPMLDGWTSVFAVPGTRTTGTGAQTYAVTGPGWSGTLPPGIKEYKSPTNIVWLIGRVYCTGTPEDYAAVHALQDQFKIVPLSFYGKEYTPPPSTVNPSIDMKTPTREQVNRMDAVAYFKLLAQLMKDNPPSAADAPEVARFAKIGLVPGQDFDPSKLDADFVKRIPQVAFDRIMLQIRVNPAVKHINGWIYDTKTGIYGTDYLNRAVITAVGLGANRPQDAIYPFSQKDADGHDYDGANKYVMHFPKNQLPPVSGFWSVTMYDPNYFFVANPINRYVISPRQNLKTNPDGSTDLYIQNQSPGTDKESNWLPAPTGKFILMLRMYWPNENDPSIIDGTWTIPPVKKVA
;
A
#
# COMPACT_ATOMS: atom_id res chain seq x y z
N MET A 1 41.38 -6.07 19.06
CA MET A 1 41.23 -4.69 19.54
C MET A 1 41.44 -3.76 18.34
N ASN A 2 40.42 -3.43 17.55
CA ASN A 2 40.41 -2.43 16.46
C ASN A 2 39.12 -2.56 15.62
N ILE A 3 37.96 -2.41 16.28
CA ILE A 3 36.66 -2.41 15.59
C ILE A 3 35.85 -1.09 15.83
N THR A 4 36.36 -0.22 16.72
CA THR A 4 35.59 0.94 17.22
C THR A 4 35.74 2.22 16.39
N ARG A 5 36.64 2.31 15.42
CA ARG A 5 36.84 3.54 14.61
C ARG A 5 36.08 3.59 13.29
N ARG A 6 35.60 2.46 12.76
CA ARG A 6 34.85 2.44 11.47
C ARG A 6 33.31 2.65 11.65
N VAL A 7 32.79 2.45 12.85
CA VAL A 7 31.35 2.64 13.12
C VAL A 7 31.04 4.10 13.46
N ALA A 8 31.97 4.81 14.08
CA ALA A 8 31.77 6.22 14.48
C ALA A 8 31.79 7.22 13.28
N MET A 9 32.47 6.88 12.18
CA MET A 9 32.44 7.73 10.97
C MET A 9 31.18 7.56 10.12
N LYS A 10 30.48 6.43 10.21
CA LYS A 10 29.22 6.22 9.48
C LYS A 10 27.99 6.84 10.16
N THR A 11 28.05 7.05 11.45
CA THR A 11 26.96 7.69 12.21
C THR A 11 27.07 9.21 12.26
N GLY A 12 28.25 9.78 12.10
CA GLY A 12 28.45 11.24 12.14
C GLY A 12 28.05 11.98 10.85
N LEU A 13 28.14 11.33 9.67
CA LEU A 13 27.71 11.94 8.41
C LEU A 13 26.17 11.87 8.20
N GLY A 14 25.50 10.87 8.76
CA GLY A 14 24.07 10.69 8.62
C GLY A 14 23.22 11.73 9.37
N THR A 15 23.71 12.22 10.50
CA THR A 15 23.00 13.22 11.32
C THR A 15 23.24 14.67 10.88
N ALA A 16 24.30 14.96 10.18
CA ALA A 16 24.56 16.30 9.64
C ALA A 16 23.79 16.58 8.34
N LEU A 17 23.45 15.53 7.55
CA LEU A 17 22.73 15.67 6.29
C LEU A 17 21.19 15.72 6.46
N SER A 18 20.65 15.25 7.56
CA SER A 18 19.20 15.30 7.82
C SER A 18 18.71 16.65 8.38
N ALA A 19 19.61 17.54 8.80
CA ALA A 19 19.29 18.88 9.31
C ALA A 19 19.31 19.98 8.21
N LEU A 20 19.72 19.64 6.99
CA LEU A 20 19.64 20.55 5.83
C LEU A 20 18.30 20.38 5.12
N SER A 21 17.22 20.80 5.79
CA SER A 21 15.97 21.10 5.11
C SER A 21 16.22 22.28 4.16
N ALA A 22 15.72 22.18 2.93
CA ALA A 22 15.96 23.10 1.82
C ALA A 22 15.60 24.59 2.03
N SER A 23 15.21 24.98 3.22
CA SER A 23 14.80 26.35 3.57
C SER A 23 15.91 27.27 4.09
N ALA A 24 17.15 26.79 4.25
CA ALA A 24 18.25 27.57 4.84
C ALA A 24 19.38 27.97 3.87
N LEU A 25 19.25 27.71 2.57
CA LEU A 25 20.33 27.91 1.60
C LEU A 25 19.96 28.89 0.48
N HIS A 26 19.48 30.08 0.83
CA HIS A 26 19.50 31.25 -0.04
C HIS A 26 20.63 32.18 0.43
N GLY A 27 21.84 31.81 0.10
CA GLY A 27 23.04 32.64 0.26
C GLY A 27 23.88 32.53 -1.00
N GLU A 28 24.21 33.71 -1.53
CA GLU A 28 24.98 34.05 -2.71
C GLU A 28 25.88 32.98 -3.37
N ASP A 29 25.67 32.81 -4.67
CA ASP A 29 26.55 32.44 -5.79
C ASP A 29 27.88 31.70 -5.51
N GLY A 30 27.79 30.45 -5.07
CA GLY A 30 28.90 29.50 -5.08
C GLY A 30 28.39 28.06 -5.00
N PRO A 31 29.11 27.07 -5.59
CA PRO A 31 28.67 25.68 -5.51
C PRO A 31 28.65 25.21 -4.05
N LEU A 32 27.60 24.51 -3.65
CA LEU A 32 27.42 23.96 -2.32
C LEU A 32 28.65 23.14 -1.93
N PHE A 33 29.35 23.51 -0.84
CA PHE A 33 30.62 22.91 -0.43
C PHE A 33 31.75 22.94 -1.48
N GLY A 34 31.68 23.84 -2.49
CA GLY A 34 32.68 23.93 -3.54
C GLY A 34 32.70 22.77 -4.55
N ILE A 35 31.65 21.93 -4.57
CA ILE A 35 31.51 20.81 -5.52
C ILE A 35 30.49 21.24 -6.60
N GLU A 36 30.99 21.39 -7.81
CA GLU A 36 30.16 21.72 -8.97
C GLU A 36 29.12 20.62 -9.24
N GLY A 37 27.87 21.00 -9.53
CA GLY A 37 26.77 20.06 -9.81
C GLY A 37 26.15 19.37 -8.59
N LEU A 38 26.65 19.60 -7.37
CA LEU A 38 26.12 18.94 -6.16
C LEU A 38 24.70 19.40 -5.83
N GLU A 39 24.37 20.66 -6.06
CA GLU A 39 23.00 21.18 -5.86
C GLU A 39 22.02 20.51 -6.82
N ASP A 40 22.39 20.39 -8.10
CA ASP A 40 21.55 19.74 -9.12
C ASP A 40 21.41 18.23 -8.85
N PHE A 41 22.44 17.59 -8.32
CA PHE A 41 22.36 16.18 -7.88
C PHE A 41 21.31 15.98 -6.77
N TRP A 42 21.29 16.86 -5.76
CA TRP A 42 20.29 16.76 -4.69
C TRP A 42 18.89 17.10 -5.19
N LEU A 43 18.76 18.09 -6.07
CA LEU A 43 17.50 18.41 -6.70
C LEU A 43 16.96 17.26 -7.57
N ALA A 44 17.84 16.59 -8.31
CA ALA A 44 17.49 15.40 -9.08
C ALA A 44 17.13 14.22 -8.17
N THR A 45 17.80 14.08 -7.02
CA THR A 45 17.44 13.08 -6.01
C THR A 45 16.04 13.35 -5.44
N ASP A 46 15.71 14.60 -5.14
CA ASP A 46 14.36 15.00 -4.71
C ASP A 46 13.32 14.73 -5.80
N ALA A 47 13.64 15.04 -7.06
CA ALA A 47 12.77 14.77 -8.21
C ALA A 47 12.52 13.26 -8.42
N TYR A 48 13.54 12.43 -8.19
CA TYR A 48 13.37 10.97 -8.23
C TYR A 48 12.42 10.48 -7.15
N ILE A 49 12.59 10.94 -5.90
CA ILE A 49 11.70 10.61 -4.77
C ILE A 49 10.28 11.11 -5.03
N TYR A 50 10.12 12.33 -5.54
CA TYR A 50 8.85 12.90 -5.93
C TYR A 50 8.10 12.03 -6.95
N GLY A 51 8.80 11.59 -8.01
CA GLY A 51 8.24 10.79 -9.11
C GLY A 51 8.07 9.31 -8.79
N TYR A 52 8.69 8.82 -7.71
CA TYR A 52 8.73 7.39 -7.37
C TYR A 52 7.35 6.71 -7.36
N PRO A 53 6.30 7.33 -6.78
CA PRO A 53 4.95 6.76 -6.81
C PRO A 53 4.40 6.61 -8.23
N LEU A 54 4.46 7.67 -9.04
CA LEU A 54 3.88 7.68 -10.38
C LEU A 54 4.55 6.65 -11.31
N VAL A 55 5.89 6.58 -11.28
CA VAL A 55 6.65 5.59 -12.05
C VAL A 55 6.33 4.17 -11.56
N THR A 56 6.23 3.97 -10.24
CA THR A 56 5.94 2.63 -9.69
C THR A 56 4.52 2.17 -10.03
N VAL A 57 3.52 3.07 -9.98
CA VAL A 57 2.14 2.76 -10.39
C VAL A 57 2.10 2.39 -11.87
N GLU A 58 2.77 3.14 -12.73
CA GLU A 58 2.82 2.83 -14.16
C GLU A 58 3.49 1.47 -14.44
N MET A 59 4.62 1.18 -13.79
CA MET A 59 5.28 -0.12 -13.95
C MET A 59 4.41 -1.27 -13.41
N THR A 60 3.70 -1.06 -12.31
CA THR A 60 2.72 -2.01 -11.76
C THR A 60 1.57 -2.23 -12.75
N ARG A 61 1.01 -1.15 -13.30
CA ARG A 61 -0.03 -1.22 -14.33
C ARG A 61 0.44 -2.04 -15.54
N ARG A 62 1.63 -1.75 -16.06
CA ARG A 62 2.18 -2.48 -17.23
C ARG A 62 2.23 -3.98 -16.98
N ILE A 63 2.66 -4.42 -15.80
CA ILE A 63 2.73 -5.83 -15.45
C ILE A 63 1.32 -6.42 -15.31
N ILE A 64 0.47 -5.82 -14.46
CA ILE A 64 -0.87 -6.36 -14.17
C ILE A 64 -1.74 -6.42 -15.44
N THR A 65 -1.60 -5.43 -16.34
CA THR A 65 -2.46 -5.35 -17.52
C THR A 65 -1.87 -5.99 -18.78
N ASN A 66 -0.68 -6.57 -18.71
CA ASN A 66 -0.05 -7.28 -19.82
C ASN A 66 -0.60 -8.69 -20.00
N ALA A 67 -1.89 -8.80 -20.19
CA ALA A 67 -2.60 -10.06 -20.37
C ALA A 67 -3.66 -9.95 -21.48
N PRO A 68 -3.90 -11.03 -22.25
CA PRO A 68 -4.90 -11.01 -23.32
C PRO A 68 -6.33 -11.11 -22.79
N ARG A 69 -6.51 -11.62 -21.58
CA ARG A 69 -7.78 -11.80 -20.86
C ARG A 69 -7.52 -11.77 -19.37
N VAL A 70 -8.58 -11.72 -18.57
CA VAL A 70 -8.47 -11.86 -17.11
C VAL A 70 -8.06 -13.30 -16.76
N GLU A 71 -6.90 -13.45 -16.11
CA GLU A 71 -6.36 -14.73 -15.66
C GLU A 71 -5.47 -14.55 -14.42
N GLY A 72 -5.77 -15.27 -13.35
CA GLY A 72 -5.03 -15.16 -12.07
C GLY A 72 -5.07 -13.74 -11.50
N THR A 73 -3.90 -13.12 -11.40
CA THR A 73 -3.72 -11.74 -10.89
C THR A 73 -3.57 -10.68 -11.99
N HIS A 74 -3.77 -11.07 -13.26
CA HIS A 74 -3.57 -10.23 -14.44
C HIS A 74 -4.86 -10.11 -15.24
N GLY A 75 -5.03 -8.99 -15.92
CA GLY A 75 -6.15 -8.75 -16.83
C GLY A 75 -6.03 -7.43 -17.57
N PRO A 76 -6.61 -7.30 -18.77
CA PRO A 76 -6.51 -6.09 -19.58
C PRO A 76 -7.01 -4.84 -18.86
N MET A 77 -6.58 -3.67 -19.35
CA MET A 77 -7.13 -2.37 -18.94
C MET A 77 -8.66 -2.35 -19.01
N GLY A 78 -9.31 -1.76 -18.02
CA GLY A 78 -10.76 -1.63 -17.97
C GLY A 78 -11.52 -2.93 -17.67
N GLN A 79 -10.83 -3.97 -17.23
CA GLN A 79 -11.45 -5.23 -16.81
C GLN A 79 -11.17 -5.51 -15.32
N ILE A 80 -12.18 -6.02 -14.61
CA ILE A 80 -12.05 -6.37 -13.19
C ILE A 80 -11.41 -7.74 -13.05
N ILE A 81 -10.30 -7.81 -12.33
CA ILE A 81 -9.61 -9.02 -11.94
C ILE A 81 -10.10 -9.40 -10.54
N SER A 82 -10.88 -10.46 -10.41
CA SER A 82 -11.40 -10.91 -9.12
C SER A 82 -10.65 -12.14 -8.62
N LEU A 83 -9.95 -12.02 -7.49
CA LEU A 83 -9.34 -13.14 -6.82
C LEU A 83 -10.42 -13.97 -6.14
N ARG A 84 -10.44 -15.27 -6.41
CA ARG A 84 -11.52 -16.18 -6.00
C ARG A 84 -11.19 -16.98 -4.73
N GLN A 85 -9.94 -16.96 -4.32
CA GLN A 85 -9.47 -17.69 -3.15
C GLN A 85 -8.39 -16.89 -2.42
N TYR A 86 -8.22 -17.17 -1.15
CA TYR A 86 -7.07 -16.69 -0.42
C TYR A 86 -5.77 -17.29 -0.95
N PRO A 87 -4.67 -16.53 -0.90
CA PRO A 87 -3.35 -17.12 -1.03
C PRO A 87 -3.12 -18.21 0.01
N ASN A 88 -2.34 -19.21 -0.32
CA ASN A 88 -1.90 -20.26 0.61
C ASN A 88 -0.41 -20.09 0.95
N ALA A 89 0.14 -21.01 1.73
CA ALA A 89 1.54 -20.96 2.16
C ALA A 89 2.56 -21.13 1.02
N SER A 90 2.16 -21.55 -0.19
CA SER A 90 3.06 -21.63 -1.36
C SER A 90 3.05 -20.37 -2.21
N TRP A 91 2.14 -19.43 -1.95
CA TRP A 91 2.04 -18.17 -2.67
C TRP A 91 3.27 -17.28 -2.49
N ARG A 92 3.79 -16.71 -3.60
CA ARG A 92 4.99 -15.84 -3.59
C ARG A 92 4.87 -14.59 -4.47
N ASP A 93 3.69 -14.34 -5.08
CA ASP A 93 3.54 -13.24 -6.03
C ASP A 93 3.51 -11.87 -5.35
N VAL A 94 2.89 -11.79 -4.15
CA VAL A 94 2.78 -10.55 -3.38
C VAL A 94 3.07 -10.82 -1.91
N THR A 95 3.90 -9.99 -1.30
CA THR A 95 4.20 -10.04 0.13
C THR A 95 3.01 -9.58 0.98
N ALA A 96 2.97 -10.02 2.23
CA ALA A 96 1.90 -9.75 3.19
C ALA A 96 0.49 -10.12 2.67
N PRO A 97 0.32 -11.36 2.09
CA PRO A 97 -0.96 -11.79 1.55
C PRO A 97 -2.08 -11.69 2.59
N ASN A 98 -3.31 -11.50 2.10
CA ASN A 98 -4.49 -11.30 2.93
C ASN A 98 -5.36 -12.57 2.94
N ALA A 99 -5.86 -12.97 4.11
CA ALA A 99 -6.81 -14.05 4.27
C ALA A 99 -8.10 -13.61 5.01
N ASP A 100 -8.49 -12.34 4.82
CA ASP A 100 -9.71 -11.76 5.38
C ASP A 100 -10.65 -11.22 4.31
N THR A 101 -10.11 -10.86 3.13
CA THR A 101 -10.89 -10.28 2.03
C THR A 101 -10.48 -10.89 0.69
N LEU A 102 -11.45 -11.04 -0.22
CA LEU A 102 -11.16 -11.29 -1.63
C LEU A 102 -11.06 -9.96 -2.38
N TYR A 103 -10.12 -9.89 -3.29
CA TYR A 103 -9.83 -8.68 -4.06
C TYR A 103 -10.57 -8.66 -5.39
N SER A 104 -10.95 -7.44 -5.81
CA SER A 104 -11.41 -7.12 -7.15
C SER A 104 -10.68 -5.88 -7.62
N VAL A 105 -9.75 -6.03 -8.56
CA VAL A 105 -8.78 -5.01 -8.97
C VAL A 105 -8.99 -4.63 -10.43
N ALA A 106 -8.83 -3.35 -10.75
CA ALA A 106 -8.81 -2.89 -12.14
C ALA A 106 -7.91 -1.68 -12.30
N PHE A 107 -7.22 -1.60 -13.45
CA PHE A 107 -6.65 -0.37 -13.95
C PHE A 107 -7.47 0.13 -15.13
N PHE A 108 -7.73 1.43 -15.20
CA PHE A 108 -8.40 2.05 -16.34
C PHE A 108 -7.95 3.50 -16.50
N TYR A 109 -8.10 4.01 -17.74
CA TYR A 109 -7.84 5.41 -18.06
C TYR A 109 -9.15 6.16 -18.24
N VAL A 110 -9.21 7.38 -17.70
CA VAL A 110 -10.36 8.30 -17.80
C VAL A 110 -10.05 9.53 -18.66
N ASP A 111 -9.06 9.40 -19.55
CA ASP A 111 -8.62 10.46 -20.46
C ASP A 111 -9.61 10.75 -21.59
N LYS A 112 -10.24 9.71 -22.15
CA LYS A 112 -11.16 9.83 -23.28
C LYS A 112 -12.60 10.05 -22.86
N GLU A 113 -13.04 9.30 -21.87
CA GLU A 113 -14.38 9.37 -21.31
C GLU A 113 -14.39 8.83 -19.87
N PRO A 114 -15.40 9.19 -19.06
CA PRO A 114 -15.60 8.58 -17.75
C PRO A 114 -15.83 7.08 -17.83
N TRP A 115 -15.51 6.37 -16.75
CA TRP A 115 -15.87 4.98 -16.55
C TRP A 115 -16.93 4.85 -15.46
N VAL A 116 -17.88 3.95 -15.66
CA VAL A 116 -18.98 3.71 -14.72
C VAL A 116 -18.73 2.42 -13.97
N LEU A 117 -18.56 2.54 -12.63
CA LEU A 117 -18.45 1.42 -11.70
C LEU A 117 -19.83 1.11 -11.13
N SER A 118 -20.30 -0.12 -11.29
CA SER A 118 -21.55 -0.62 -10.68
C SER A 118 -21.21 -1.71 -9.66
N ILE A 119 -21.73 -1.53 -8.44
CA ILE A 119 -21.57 -2.43 -7.30
C ILE A 119 -22.98 -2.92 -6.94
N PRO A 120 -23.23 -4.25 -6.85
CA PRO A 120 -24.54 -4.79 -6.47
C PRO A 120 -24.86 -4.49 -5.01
N ASP A 121 -26.08 -4.83 -4.58
CA ASP A 121 -26.41 -4.87 -3.15
C ASP A 121 -25.54 -5.94 -2.47
N MET A 122 -24.65 -5.48 -1.58
CA MET A 122 -23.71 -6.32 -0.84
C MET A 122 -24.37 -7.03 0.35
N LYS A 123 -25.68 -6.83 0.58
CA LYS A 123 -26.50 -7.52 1.60
C LYS A 123 -25.90 -7.43 3.00
N GLY A 124 -25.39 -6.25 3.38
CA GLY A 124 -24.76 -6.01 4.68
C GLY A 124 -23.31 -6.51 4.79
N ARG A 125 -22.76 -7.19 3.77
CA ARG A 125 -21.36 -7.65 3.78
C ARG A 125 -20.40 -6.46 3.72
N TYR A 126 -19.37 -6.48 4.58
CA TYR A 126 -18.35 -5.45 4.57
C TYR A 126 -17.54 -5.49 3.26
N PHE A 127 -17.37 -4.32 2.67
CA PHE A 127 -16.54 -4.13 1.50
C PHE A 127 -15.99 -2.70 1.45
N LEU A 128 -14.93 -2.51 0.69
CA LEU A 128 -14.40 -1.20 0.33
C LEU A 128 -13.76 -1.28 -1.07
N PHE A 129 -13.94 -0.22 -1.85
CA PHE A 129 -13.41 -0.08 -3.21
C PHE A 129 -12.57 1.20 -3.32
N PRO A 130 -11.39 1.25 -2.66
CA PRO A 130 -10.51 2.40 -2.81
C PRO A 130 -10.08 2.56 -4.26
N MET A 131 -10.18 3.80 -4.74
CA MET A 131 -9.67 4.24 -6.03
C MET A 131 -8.49 5.17 -5.79
N LEU A 132 -7.35 4.79 -6.36
CA LEU A 132 -6.09 5.52 -6.25
C LEU A 132 -5.81 6.23 -7.57
N ASP A 133 -5.25 7.42 -7.45
CA ASP A 133 -4.70 8.16 -8.58
C ASP A 133 -3.30 7.63 -8.97
N GLY A 134 -2.72 8.19 -10.04
CA GLY A 134 -1.39 7.82 -10.49
C GLY A 134 -0.27 8.12 -9.47
N TRP A 135 -0.53 8.98 -8.49
CA TRP A 135 0.39 9.34 -7.42
C TRP A 135 0.20 8.51 -6.14
N THR A 136 -0.58 7.44 -6.19
CA THR A 136 -0.95 6.55 -5.07
C THR A 136 -1.85 7.18 -4.00
N SER A 137 -2.40 8.36 -4.23
CA SER A 137 -3.35 8.95 -3.30
C SER A 137 -4.75 8.36 -3.50
N VAL A 138 -5.40 7.99 -2.41
CA VAL A 138 -6.76 7.47 -2.44
C VAL A 138 -7.72 8.66 -2.56
N PHE A 139 -8.34 8.85 -3.72
CA PHE A 139 -9.26 9.97 -3.94
C PHE A 139 -10.72 9.62 -3.63
N ALA A 140 -11.11 8.34 -3.70
CA ALA A 140 -12.46 7.88 -3.37
C ALA A 140 -12.44 6.45 -2.80
N VAL A 141 -13.39 6.16 -1.91
CA VAL A 141 -13.56 4.82 -1.30
C VAL A 141 -15.05 4.52 -1.17
N PRO A 142 -15.78 4.17 -2.25
CA PRO A 142 -17.12 3.61 -2.05
C PRO A 142 -17.01 2.29 -1.25
N GLY A 143 -17.90 2.11 -0.30
CA GLY A 143 -17.87 0.94 0.59
C GLY A 143 -18.73 1.09 1.83
N THR A 144 -18.72 0.07 2.65
CA THR A 144 -19.59 -0.02 3.84
C THR A 144 -19.50 1.22 4.73
N ARG A 145 -18.29 1.74 4.95
CA ARG A 145 -18.05 2.92 5.78
C ARG A 145 -18.61 4.21 5.17
N THR A 146 -18.48 4.40 3.88
CA THR A 146 -18.69 5.71 3.23
C THR A 146 -20.01 5.83 2.51
N THR A 147 -20.51 4.73 1.96
CA THR A 147 -21.68 4.72 1.07
C THR A 147 -22.70 3.65 1.40
N GLY A 148 -22.44 2.83 2.43
CA GLY A 148 -23.32 1.72 2.83
C GLY A 148 -23.17 0.50 1.93
N THR A 149 -24.09 -0.46 2.07
CA THR A 149 -24.00 -1.78 1.43
C THR A 149 -25.05 -2.03 0.34
N GLY A 150 -25.97 -1.10 0.09
CA GLY A 150 -26.94 -1.20 -1.00
C GLY A 150 -26.31 -1.14 -2.39
N ALA A 151 -27.08 -1.40 -3.43
CA ALA A 151 -26.63 -1.27 -4.83
C ALA A 151 -26.22 0.18 -5.15
N GLN A 152 -25.11 0.35 -5.87
CA GLN A 152 -24.47 1.65 -6.07
C GLN A 152 -23.89 1.77 -7.48
N THR A 153 -23.95 2.97 -8.04
CA THR A 153 -23.35 3.26 -9.35
C THR A 153 -22.65 4.61 -9.31
N TYR A 154 -21.41 4.64 -9.80
CA TYR A 154 -20.54 5.81 -9.78
C TYR A 154 -19.89 6.02 -11.14
N ALA A 155 -19.79 7.28 -11.58
CA ALA A 155 -18.94 7.65 -12.69
C ALA A 155 -17.60 8.14 -12.16
N VAL A 156 -16.53 7.59 -12.69
CA VAL A 156 -15.16 8.07 -12.43
C VAL A 156 -14.74 8.92 -13.62
N THR A 157 -14.56 10.22 -13.39
CA THR A 157 -14.21 11.21 -14.41
C THR A 157 -12.73 11.57 -14.31
N GLY A 158 -12.13 12.00 -15.42
CA GLY A 158 -10.75 12.49 -15.45
C GLY A 158 -10.61 13.97 -15.09
N PRO A 159 -9.37 14.45 -14.90
CA PRO A 159 -9.12 15.85 -14.52
C PRO A 159 -9.64 16.86 -15.55
N GLY A 160 -9.60 16.54 -16.83
CA GLY A 160 -10.05 17.40 -17.93
C GLY A 160 -11.52 17.22 -18.34
N TRP A 161 -12.26 16.31 -17.72
CA TRP A 161 -13.64 16.05 -18.12
C TRP A 161 -14.59 17.15 -17.64
N SER A 162 -15.48 17.61 -18.54
CA SER A 162 -16.47 18.67 -18.29
C SER A 162 -17.87 18.36 -18.87
N GLY A 163 -18.14 17.09 -19.20
CA GLY A 163 -19.44 16.67 -19.74
C GLY A 163 -20.53 16.60 -18.68
N THR A 164 -21.69 16.07 -19.09
CA THR A 164 -22.86 15.84 -18.22
C THR A 164 -23.04 14.34 -17.99
N LEU A 165 -23.20 13.95 -16.74
CA LEU A 165 -23.50 12.55 -16.38
C LEU A 165 -24.99 12.27 -16.49
N PRO A 166 -25.37 11.01 -16.76
CA PRO A 166 -26.78 10.58 -16.68
C PRO A 166 -27.36 10.84 -15.28
N PRO A 167 -28.67 11.14 -15.20
CA PRO A 167 -29.33 11.36 -13.92
C PRO A 167 -29.13 10.19 -12.93
N GLY A 168 -28.87 10.51 -11.66
CA GLY A 168 -28.74 9.54 -10.57
C GLY A 168 -27.36 8.90 -10.43
N ILE A 169 -26.41 9.17 -11.33
CA ILE A 169 -25.03 8.70 -11.19
C ILE A 169 -24.22 9.74 -10.41
N LYS A 170 -23.62 9.30 -9.30
CA LYS A 170 -22.71 10.13 -8.50
C LYS A 170 -21.32 10.17 -9.14
N GLU A 171 -20.72 11.35 -9.20
CA GLU A 171 -19.36 11.54 -9.73
C GLU A 171 -18.29 11.32 -8.65
N TYR A 172 -17.19 10.65 -9.05
CA TYR A 172 -15.89 10.73 -8.41
C TYR A 172 -14.87 11.25 -9.41
N LYS A 173 -14.37 12.47 -9.20
CA LYS A 173 -13.37 13.08 -10.09
C LYS A 173 -11.98 12.60 -9.70
N SER A 174 -11.32 11.90 -10.60
CA SER A 174 -9.92 11.48 -10.44
C SER A 174 -8.99 12.68 -10.69
N PRO A 175 -7.95 12.87 -9.85
CA PRO A 175 -6.92 13.88 -10.11
C PRO A 175 -6.03 13.56 -11.31
N THR A 176 -5.98 12.29 -11.74
CA THR A 176 -5.14 11.80 -12.83
C THR A 176 -5.95 10.97 -13.82
N ASN A 177 -5.42 10.79 -15.04
CA ASN A 177 -6.08 9.95 -16.04
C ASN A 177 -5.97 8.46 -15.73
N ILE A 178 -4.89 8.00 -15.11
CA ILE A 178 -4.78 6.64 -14.60
C ILE A 178 -5.55 6.50 -13.28
N VAL A 179 -6.36 5.46 -13.19
CA VAL A 179 -7.07 5.08 -11.97
C VAL A 179 -6.76 3.63 -11.64
N TRP A 180 -6.44 3.37 -10.39
CA TRP A 180 -6.25 2.03 -9.85
C TRP A 180 -7.33 1.73 -8.81
N LEU A 181 -8.26 0.85 -9.14
CA LEU A 181 -9.28 0.31 -8.25
C LEU A 181 -8.71 -0.91 -7.51
N ILE A 182 -8.76 -0.93 -6.18
CA ILE A 182 -8.32 -2.06 -5.36
C ILE A 182 -9.44 -2.46 -4.41
N GLY A 183 -10.50 -3.05 -4.95
CA GLY A 183 -11.66 -3.50 -4.18
C GLY A 183 -11.33 -4.67 -3.26
N ARG A 184 -11.97 -4.69 -2.09
CA ARG A 184 -11.86 -5.77 -1.09
C ARG A 184 -13.26 -6.11 -0.57
N VAL A 185 -13.59 -7.38 -0.55
CA VAL A 185 -14.85 -7.91 -0.02
C VAL A 185 -14.52 -8.87 1.12
N TYR A 186 -15.08 -8.63 2.31
CA TYR A 186 -14.88 -9.53 3.45
C TYR A 186 -15.34 -10.94 3.11
N CYS A 187 -14.52 -11.90 3.50
CA CYS A 187 -14.77 -13.33 3.29
C CYS A 187 -14.28 -14.10 4.52
N THR A 188 -14.99 -15.15 4.90
CA THR A 188 -14.58 -15.99 6.03
C THR A 188 -13.63 -17.10 5.62
N GLY A 189 -13.56 -17.41 4.31
CA GLY A 189 -12.71 -18.46 3.77
C GLY A 189 -13.34 -19.86 3.77
N THR A 190 -14.60 -19.99 4.17
CA THR A 190 -15.32 -21.27 4.00
C THR A 190 -15.80 -21.44 2.55
N PRO A 191 -16.00 -22.68 2.07
CA PRO A 191 -16.50 -22.93 0.72
C PRO A 191 -17.81 -22.19 0.41
N GLU A 192 -18.74 -22.17 1.36
CA GLU A 192 -20.04 -21.51 1.23
C GLU A 192 -19.87 -19.99 1.12
N ASP A 193 -18.96 -19.42 1.90
CA ASP A 193 -18.74 -17.98 1.90
C ASP A 193 -17.93 -17.54 0.66
N TYR A 194 -16.99 -18.36 0.18
CA TYR A 194 -16.39 -18.16 -1.13
C TYR A 194 -17.44 -18.09 -2.23
N ALA A 195 -18.39 -19.05 -2.27
CA ALA A 195 -19.47 -19.06 -3.26
C ALA A 195 -20.34 -17.79 -3.17
N ALA A 196 -20.65 -17.34 -1.96
CA ALA A 196 -21.42 -16.11 -1.74
C ALA A 196 -20.67 -14.85 -2.23
N VAL A 197 -19.36 -14.76 -1.95
CA VAL A 197 -18.54 -13.62 -2.41
C VAL A 197 -18.34 -13.68 -3.93
N HIS A 198 -18.15 -14.85 -4.52
CA HIS A 198 -18.05 -15.00 -5.97
C HIS A 198 -19.31 -14.50 -6.69
N ALA A 199 -20.49 -14.84 -6.17
CA ALA A 199 -21.76 -14.37 -6.72
C ALA A 199 -21.90 -12.83 -6.68
N LEU A 200 -21.27 -12.16 -5.72
CA LEU A 200 -21.18 -10.70 -5.68
C LEU A 200 -20.13 -10.17 -6.66
N GLN A 201 -18.96 -10.78 -6.69
CA GLN A 201 -17.87 -10.39 -7.60
C GLN A 201 -18.28 -10.49 -9.08
N ASP A 202 -19.10 -11.48 -9.44
CA ASP A 202 -19.61 -11.67 -10.82
C ASP A 202 -20.59 -10.57 -11.25
N GLN A 203 -21.10 -9.78 -10.33
CA GLN A 203 -21.99 -8.65 -10.58
C GLN A 203 -21.27 -7.31 -10.63
N PHE A 204 -20.00 -7.22 -10.22
CA PHE A 204 -19.23 -5.98 -10.35
C PHE A 204 -19.02 -5.66 -11.83
N LYS A 205 -19.31 -4.44 -12.21
CA LYS A 205 -19.14 -3.99 -13.60
C LYS A 205 -18.36 -2.69 -13.63
N ILE A 206 -17.49 -2.58 -14.62
CA ILE A 206 -16.83 -1.34 -14.97
C ILE A 206 -16.91 -1.19 -16.50
N VAL A 207 -17.52 -0.10 -16.97
CA VAL A 207 -17.75 0.13 -18.40
C VAL A 207 -17.48 1.61 -18.74
N PRO A 208 -17.04 1.93 -19.97
CA PRO A 208 -17.02 3.31 -20.45
C PRO A 208 -18.41 3.95 -20.38
N LEU A 209 -18.50 5.24 -20.12
CA LEU A 209 -19.77 5.96 -19.99
C LEU A 209 -20.66 5.80 -21.23
N SER A 210 -20.07 5.77 -22.42
CA SER A 210 -20.77 5.57 -23.70
C SER A 210 -21.49 4.23 -23.81
N PHE A 211 -21.11 3.24 -22.97
CA PHE A 211 -21.74 1.93 -22.86
C PHE A 211 -22.61 1.75 -21.61
N TYR A 212 -22.77 2.79 -20.81
CA TYR A 212 -23.65 2.68 -19.63
C TYR A 212 -25.09 2.36 -20.03
N GLY A 213 -25.66 1.31 -19.42
CA GLY A 213 -26.98 0.80 -19.76
C GLY A 213 -27.06 -0.04 -21.03
N LYS A 214 -25.90 -0.33 -21.64
CA LYS A 214 -25.79 -1.15 -22.85
C LYS A 214 -24.89 -2.36 -22.60
N GLU A 215 -24.93 -3.32 -23.51
CA GLU A 215 -23.95 -4.41 -23.55
C GLU A 215 -22.57 -3.85 -23.90
N TYR A 216 -21.56 -4.27 -23.13
CA TYR A 216 -20.16 -3.87 -23.35
C TYR A 216 -19.30 -5.11 -23.45
N THR A 217 -18.64 -5.26 -24.58
CA THR A 217 -17.58 -6.25 -24.77
C THR A 217 -16.24 -5.52 -24.79
N PRO A 218 -15.34 -5.76 -23.82
CA PRO A 218 -14.02 -5.14 -23.82
C PRO A 218 -13.26 -5.47 -25.12
N PRO A 219 -12.50 -4.50 -25.68
CA PRO A 219 -11.69 -4.77 -26.87
C PRO A 219 -10.63 -5.83 -26.59
N PRO A 220 -10.18 -6.57 -27.62
CA PRO A 220 -9.05 -7.49 -27.47
C PRO A 220 -7.81 -6.77 -26.96
N SER A 221 -7.08 -7.42 -26.07
CA SER A 221 -5.80 -6.92 -25.55
C SER A 221 -4.64 -7.69 -26.17
N THR A 222 -3.55 -6.98 -26.44
CA THR A 222 -2.30 -7.55 -26.97
C THR A 222 -1.25 -7.60 -25.86
N VAL A 223 -0.62 -8.75 -25.72
CA VAL A 223 0.52 -8.90 -24.79
C VAL A 223 1.76 -8.25 -25.42
N ASN A 224 2.42 -7.38 -24.65
CA ASN A 224 3.70 -6.82 -25.03
C ASN A 224 4.83 -7.72 -24.48
N PRO A 225 5.57 -8.45 -25.35
CA PRO A 225 6.62 -9.37 -24.90
C PRO A 225 7.86 -8.67 -24.33
N SER A 226 7.98 -7.37 -24.50
CA SER A 226 9.11 -6.61 -23.93
C SER A 226 8.93 -6.26 -22.45
N ILE A 227 7.75 -6.49 -21.88
CA ILE A 227 7.51 -6.25 -20.46
C ILE A 227 8.07 -7.41 -19.65
N ASP A 228 8.95 -7.09 -18.72
CA ASP A 228 9.46 -8.06 -17.75
C ASP A 228 8.36 -8.43 -16.74
N MET A 229 7.82 -9.63 -16.90
CA MET A 229 6.76 -10.19 -16.04
C MET A 229 7.31 -10.93 -14.81
N LYS A 230 8.63 -11.06 -14.66
CA LYS A 230 9.26 -11.90 -13.63
C LYS A 230 9.87 -11.08 -12.50
N THR A 231 10.53 -9.98 -12.83
CA THR A 231 11.16 -9.12 -11.82
C THR A 231 10.08 -8.30 -11.09
N PRO A 232 10.06 -8.29 -9.75
CA PRO A 232 9.10 -7.47 -8.98
C PRO A 232 9.16 -6.00 -9.40
N THR A 233 8.01 -5.34 -9.48
CA THR A 233 7.88 -3.94 -9.95
C THR A 233 8.86 -3.00 -9.25
N ARG A 234 8.95 -3.07 -7.92
CA ARG A 234 9.86 -2.24 -7.13
C ARG A 234 11.31 -2.41 -7.57
N GLU A 235 11.72 -3.63 -7.86
CA GLU A 235 13.08 -3.93 -8.29
C GLU A 235 13.35 -3.39 -9.71
N GLN A 236 12.37 -3.48 -10.61
CA GLN A 236 12.48 -2.88 -11.95
C GLN A 236 12.66 -1.37 -11.87
N VAL A 237 11.86 -0.68 -11.03
CA VAL A 237 11.98 0.78 -10.82
C VAL A 237 13.34 1.14 -10.23
N ASN A 238 13.79 0.42 -9.20
CA ASN A 238 15.06 0.72 -8.52
C ASN A 238 16.30 0.46 -9.39
N ARG A 239 16.19 -0.40 -10.40
CA ARG A 239 17.27 -0.70 -11.36
C ARG A 239 17.23 0.20 -12.59
N MET A 240 16.18 0.99 -12.77
CA MET A 240 16.05 1.90 -13.91
C MET A 240 17.13 2.99 -13.82
N ASP A 241 17.84 3.25 -14.90
CA ASP A 241 18.77 4.36 -14.93
C ASP A 241 18.04 5.70 -14.83
N ALA A 242 18.68 6.73 -14.26
CA ALA A 242 18.04 8.00 -13.98
C ALA A 242 17.51 8.70 -15.22
N VAL A 243 18.18 8.58 -16.37
CA VAL A 243 17.73 9.23 -17.62
C VAL A 243 16.46 8.58 -18.13
N ALA A 244 16.39 7.24 -18.17
CA ALA A 244 15.19 6.51 -18.54
C ALA A 244 14.05 6.80 -17.57
N TYR A 245 14.35 6.87 -16.27
CA TYR A 245 13.39 7.21 -15.23
C TYR A 245 12.79 8.61 -15.44
N PHE A 246 13.63 9.65 -15.62
CA PHE A 246 13.14 11.02 -15.79
C PHE A 246 12.42 11.23 -17.11
N LYS A 247 12.83 10.58 -18.20
CA LYS A 247 12.08 10.56 -19.46
C LYS A 247 10.68 9.99 -19.27
N LEU A 248 10.58 8.84 -18.59
CA LEU A 248 9.30 8.23 -18.29
C LEU A 248 8.45 9.13 -17.37
N LEU A 249 9.05 9.68 -16.31
CA LEU A 249 8.37 10.56 -15.36
C LEU A 249 7.80 11.81 -16.05
N ALA A 250 8.58 12.48 -16.89
CA ALA A 250 8.16 13.66 -17.63
C ALA A 250 6.93 13.38 -18.52
N GLN A 251 6.93 12.24 -19.23
CA GLN A 251 5.80 11.81 -20.05
C GLN A 251 4.57 11.48 -19.19
N LEU A 252 4.75 10.76 -18.09
CA LEU A 252 3.65 10.41 -17.20
C LEU A 252 3.00 11.63 -16.55
N MET A 253 3.77 12.63 -16.19
CA MET A 253 3.25 13.90 -15.62
C MET A 253 2.39 14.70 -16.61
N LYS A 254 2.55 14.52 -17.91
CA LYS A 254 1.68 15.12 -18.92
C LYS A 254 0.25 14.63 -18.80
N ASP A 255 0.10 13.31 -18.70
CA ASP A 255 -1.20 12.64 -18.70
C ASP A 255 -1.78 12.49 -17.29
N ASN A 256 -0.92 12.57 -16.28
CA ASN A 256 -1.27 12.48 -14.85
C ASN A 256 -0.71 13.68 -14.12
N PRO A 257 -1.35 14.85 -14.25
CA PRO A 257 -0.78 16.10 -13.78
C PRO A 257 -0.50 16.08 -12.28
N PRO A 258 0.62 16.71 -11.85
CA PRO A 258 0.85 17.04 -10.46
C PRO A 258 -0.32 17.85 -9.88
N SER A 259 -0.52 17.77 -8.56
CA SER A 259 -1.51 18.59 -7.89
C SER A 259 -1.13 20.09 -7.95
N ALA A 260 -2.09 20.98 -7.77
CA ALA A 260 -1.81 22.42 -7.70
C ALA A 260 -0.84 22.76 -6.55
N ALA A 261 -0.87 22.00 -5.45
CA ALA A 261 0.03 22.18 -4.32
C ALA A 261 1.49 21.80 -4.64
N ASP A 262 1.71 20.99 -5.67
CA ASP A 262 3.04 20.56 -6.10
C ASP A 262 3.73 21.58 -7.02
N ALA A 263 3.02 22.62 -7.48
CA ALA A 263 3.54 23.57 -8.46
C ALA A 263 4.90 24.19 -8.09
N PRO A 264 5.17 24.60 -6.83
CA PRO A 264 6.47 25.14 -6.45
C PRO A 264 7.59 24.12 -6.63
N GLU A 265 7.34 22.86 -6.28
CA GLU A 265 8.35 21.79 -6.36
C GLU A 265 8.61 21.39 -7.83
N VAL A 266 7.56 21.27 -8.63
CA VAL A 266 7.68 21.00 -10.07
C VAL A 266 8.43 22.11 -10.79
N ALA A 267 8.23 23.37 -10.40
CA ALA A 267 8.99 24.50 -10.94
C ALA A 267 10.49 24.43 -10.62
N ARG A 268 10.88 23.91 -9.45
CA ARG A 268 12.28 23.67 -9.09
C ARG A 268 12.91 22.62 -10.01
N PHE A 269 12.19 21.55 -10.34
CA PHE A 269 12.70 20.47 -11.20
C PHE A 269 12.99 20.92 -12.64
N ALA A 270 12.40 22.00 -13.09
CA ALA A 270 12.72 22.60 -14.40
C ALA A 270 14.21 23.02 -14.53
N LYS A 271 14.88 23.32 -13.40
CA LYS A 271 16.31 23.66 -13.37
C LYS A 271 17.17 22.51 -13.89
N ILE A 272 16.82 21.28 -13.58
CA ILE A 272 17.50 20.05 -14.03
C ILE A 272 16.91 19.49 -15.35
N GLY A 273 16.05 20.24 -16.03
CA GLY A 273 15.44 19.82 -17.30
C GLY A 273 14.23 18.89 -17.18
N LEU A 274 13.72 18.65 -15.97
CA LEU A 274 12.52 17.84 -15.77
C LEU A 274 11.28 18.74 -15.82
N VAL A 275 10.56 18.70 -16.94
CA VAL A 275 9.34 19.48 -17.17
C VAL A 275 8.23 18.53 -17.65
N PRO A 276 7.01 18.60 -17.06
CA PRO A 276 5.90 17.74 -17.47
C PRO A 276 5.62 17.82 -18.98
N GLY A 277 5.61 16.67 -19.64
CA GLY A 277 5.30 16.53 -21.07
C GLY A 277 6.41 16.96 -22.02
N GLN A 278 7.59 17.34 -21.53
CA GLN A 278 8.77 17.62 -22.35
C GLN A 278 9.77 16.47 -22.31
N ASP A 279 10.59 16.36 -23.33
CA ASP A 279 11.69 15.41 -23.30
C ASP A 279 12.73 15.84 -22.26
N PHE A 280 13.11 14.90 -21.40
CA PHE A 280 14.14 15.15 -20.40
C PHE A 280 15.54 15.25 -21.06
N ASP A 281 16.20 16.37 -20.83
CA ASP A 281 17.58 16.62 -21.30
C ASP A 281 18.58 16.32 -20.17
N PRO A 282 19.33 15.21 -20.25
CA PRO A 282 20.31 14.86 -19.23
C PRO A 282 21.55 15.74 -19.21
N SER A 283 21.79 16.58 -20.24
CA SER A 283 23.00 17.41 -20.34
C SER A 283 23.11 18.46 -19.22
N LYS A 284 22.02 18.73 -18.52
CA LYS A 284 21.99 19.63 -17.35
C LYS A 284 22.51 18.99 -16.06
N LEU A 285 22.80 17.72 -16.06
CA LEU A 285 23.29 16.99 -14.90
C LEU A 285 24.68 16.42 -15.17
N ASP A 286 25.53 16.44 -14.15
CA ASP A 286 26.83 15.76 -14.21
C ASP A 286 26.63 14.25 -14.42
N ALA A 287 27.36 13.68 -15.39
CA ALA A 287 27.20 12.29 -15.81
C ALA A 287 27.53 11.26 -14.72
N ASP A 288 28.44 11.59 -13.79
CA ASP A 288 28.80 10.68 -12.70
C ASP A 288 27.81 10.78 -11.55
N PHE A 289 27.20 11.94 -11.34
CA PHE A 289 26.11 12.11 -10.38
C PHE A 289 24.83 11.42 -10.83
N VAL A 290 24.46 11.52 -12.12
CA VAL A 290 23.28 10.86 -12.70
C VAL A 290 23.23 9.37 -12.36
N LYS A 291 24.35 8.67 -12.46
CA LYS A 291 24.45 7.22 -12.17
C LYS A 291 24.14 6.87 -10.71
N ARG A 292 24.29 7.82 -9.78
CA ARG A 292 24.11 7.62 -8.34
C ARG A 292 22.70 7.97 -7.85
N ILE A 293 21.94 8.76 -8.61
CA ILE A 293 20.62 9.25 -8.20
C ILE A 293 19.68 8.13 -7.77
N PRO A 294 19.47 7.04 -8.55
CA PRO A 294 18.50 6.00 -8.17
C PRO A 294 18.84 5.35 -6.83
N GLN A 295 20.11 5.02 -6.63
CA GLN A 295 20.56 4.36 -5.39
C GLN A 295 20.42 5.31 -4.19
N VAL A 296 20.88 6.56 -4.32
CA VAL A 296 20.84 7.54 -3.22
C VAL A 296 19.39 7.89 -2.86
N ALA A 297 18.53 8.05 -3.86
CA ALA A 297 17.10 8.30 -3.63
C ALA A 297 16.44 7.12 -2.92
N PHE A 298 16.71 5.91 -3.35
CA PHE A 298 16.15 4.71 -2.70
C PHE A 298 16.68 4.52 -1.28
N ASP A 299 17.96 4.73 -1.05
CA ASP A 299 18.56 4.67 0.29
C ASP A 299 17.92 5.71 1.23
N ARG A 300 17.62 6.90 0.73
CA ARG A 300 16.91 7.95 1.49
C ARG A 300 15.47 7.56 1.80
N ILE A 301 14.74 6.96 0.86
CA ILE A 301 13.41 6.39 1.08
C ILE A 301 13.46 5.32 2.18
N MET A 302 14.39 4.38 2.11
CA MET A 302 14.51 3.29 3.09
C MET A 302 15.00 3.77 4.46
N LEU A 303 15.85 4.79 4.51
CA LEU A 303 16.26 5.40 5.77
C LEU A 303 15.08 6.06 6.50
N GLN A 304 14.18 6.70 5.74
CA GLN A 304 13.00 7.37 6.31
C GLN A 304 12.10 6.39 7.07
N ILE A 305 12.00 5.13 6.67
CA ILE A 305 11.23 4.10 7.41
C ILE A 305 11.69 4.00 8.87
N ARG A 306 12.99 4.21 9.14
CA ARG A 306 13.58 4.08 10.46
C ARG A 306 13.53 5.35 11.30
N VAL A 307 13.42 6.51 10.65
CA VAL A 307 13.51 7.82 11.32
C VAL A 307 12.24 8.66 11.20
N ASN A 308 11.20 8.15 10.52
CA ASN A 308 9.94 8.87 10.34
C ASN A 308 9.21 9.05 11.67
N PRO A 309 9.03 10.29 12.18
CA PRO A 309 8.33 10.53 13.44
C PRO A 309 6.82 10.24 13.38
N ALA A 310 6.25 10.09 12.18
CA ALA A 310 4.85 9.70 12.01
C ALA A 310 4.62 8.21 12.28
N VAL A 311 5.67 7.38 12.17
CA VAL A 311 5.61 5.95 12.49
C VAL A 311 5.58 5.77 13.99
N LYS A 312 4.51 5.16 14.48
CA LYS A 312 4.33 4.87 15.91
C LYS A 312 4.99 3.54 16.27
N HIS A 313 5.70 3.54 17.40
CA HIS A 313 6.32 2.36 17.98
C HIS A 313 5.74 2.17 19.38
N ILE A 314 4.80 1.25 19.55
CA ILE A 314 4.09 1.04 20.81
C ILE A 314 4.00 -0.45 21.09
N ASN A 315 4.48 -0.89 22.27
CA ASN A 315 4.37 -2.27 22.75
C ASN A 315 4.92 -3.32 21.75
N GLY A 316 6.00 -3.01 21.03
CA GLY A 316 6.58 -3.87 20.00
C GLY A 316 5.87 -3.81 18.63
N TRP A 317 4.79 -3.04 18.51
CA TRP A 317 4.07 -2.81 17.25
C TRP A 317 4.54 -1.55 16.54
N ILE A 318 4.56 -1.60 15.22
CA ILE A 318 4.98 -0.51 14.34
C ILE A 318 3.85 -0.24 13.35
N TYR A 319 3.42 1.02 13.25
CA TYR A 319 2.36 1.42 12.31
C TYR A 319 2.41 2.91 11.98
N ASP A 320 1.84 3.27 10.84
CA ASP A 320 1.66 4.65 10.38
C ASP A 320 0.17 4.95 10.23
N THR A 321 -0.23 6.15 10.64
CA THR A 321 -1.60 6.67 10.47
C THR A 321 -1.69 7.76 9.41
N LYS A 322 -0.64 7.94 8.58
CA LYS A 322 -0.59 8.92 7.48
C LYS A 322 -0.43 8.22 6.14
N THR A 323 -1.32 7.27 5.82
CA THR A 323 -1.32 6.52 4.58
C THR A 323 -2.49 6.93 3.67
N GLY A 324 -2.35 6.72 2.38
CA GLY A 324 -3.41 6.91 1.38
C GLY A 324 -3.73 8.37 1.03
N ILE A 325 -3.32 9.36 1.82
CA ILE A 325 -3.39 10.79 1.51
C ILE A 325 -2.10 11.44 2.02
N TYR A 326 -1.32 12.00 1.13
CA TYR A 326 0.04 12.44 1.45
C TYR A 326 0.24 13.96 1.32
N GLY A 327 -0.61 14.66 0.53
CA GLY A 327 -0.41 16.07 0.23
C GLY A 327 0.98 16.29 -0.38
N THR A 328 1.75 17.20 0.19
CA THR A 328 3.13 17.51 -0.20
C THR A 328 4.20 16.75 0.58
N ASP A 329 3.83 15.73 1.35
CA ASP A 329 4.79 14.85 2.01
C ASP A 329 5.30 13.79 1.01
N TYR A 330 6.13 14.24 0.08
CA TYR A 330 6.63 13.42 -1.04
C TYR A 330 7.46 12.23 -0.57
N LEU A 331 8.23 12.43 0.50
CA LEU A 331 9.09 11.38 1.03
C LEU A 331 8.25 10.27 1.68
N ASN A 332 7.23 10.61 2.49
CA ASN A 332 6.34 9.60 3.06
C ASN A 332 5.55 8.88 1.96
N ARG A 333 5.08 9.61 0.93
CA ARG A 333 4.42 9.01 -0.24
C ARG A 333 5.32 7.99 -0.94
N ALA A 334 6.60 8.30 -1.13
CA ALA A 334 7.57 7.38 -1.71
C ALA A 334 7.87 6.18 -0.80
N VAL A 335 7.98 6.39 0.52
CA VAL A 335 8.14 5.31 1.51
C VAL A 335 6.99 4.33 1.43
N ILE A 336 5.75 4.81 1.51
CA ILE A 336 4.57 3.93 1.46
C ILE A 336 4.48 3.22 0.09
N THR A 337 4.85 3.90 -1.00
CA THR A 337 4.96 3.26 -2.31
C THR A 337 5.97 2.11 -2.31
N ALA A 338 7.12 2.28 -1.66
CA ALA A 338 8.17 1.27 -1.63
C ALA A 338 7.83 0.04 -0.77
N VAL A 339 7.04 0.20 0.32
CA VAL A 339 6.80 -0.88 1.30
C VAL A 339 5.35 -1.29 1.46
N GLY A 340 4.40 -0.51 0.96
CA GLY A 340 2.96 -0.74 1.11
C GLY A 340 2.13 -0.15 -0.03
N LEU A 341 2.60 -0.32 -1.29
CA LEU A 341 1.91 0.19 -2.48
C LEU A 341 0.42 -0.20 -2.48
N GLY A 342 -0.45 0.77 -2.73
CA GLY A 342 -1.90 0.57 -2.68
C GLY A 342 -2.49 0.64 -1.26
N ALA A 343 -1.80 1.34 -0.35
CA ALA A 343 -2.25 1.53 1.03
C ALA A 343 -3.61 2.24 1.11
N ASN A 344 -4.43 1.81 2.06
CA ASN A 344 -5.70 2.44 2.40
C ASN A 344 -5.50 3.73 3.21
N ARG A 345 -6.56 4.54 3.32
CA ARG A 345 -6.63 5.57 4.34
C ARG A 345 -6.75 4.92 5.73
N PRO A 346 -6.24 5.54 6.80
CA PRO A 346 -6.34 4.99 8.15
C PRO A 346 -7.78 4.70 8.59
N GLN A 347 -8.75 5.52 8.17
CA GLN A 347 -10.17 5.32 8.45
C GLN A 347 -10.76 4.06 7.79
N ASP A 348 -10.13 3.59 6.72
CA ASP A 348 -10.56 2.39 6.00
C ASP A 348 -9.87 1.14 6.52
N ALA A 349 -8.55 1.21 6.75
CA ALA A 349 -7.79 0.10 7.34
C ALA A 349 -6.40 0.55 7.83
N ILE A 350 -5.97 -0.03 8.95
CA ILE A 350 -4.62 0.10 9.52
C ILE A 350 -4.01 -1.28 9.68
N TYR A 351 -2.69 -1.36 9.44
CA TYR A 351 -1.94 -2.62 9.42
C TYR A 351 -0.69 -2.57 10.32
N PRO A 352 -0.83 -2.50 11.67
CA PRO A 352 0.29 -2.63 12.57
C PRO A 352 1.00 -3.96 12.39
N PHE A 353 2.33 -3.94 12.37
CA PHE A 353 3.13 -5.17 12.36
C PHE A 353 4.07 -5.20 13.56
N SER A 354 4.45 -6.40 13.97
CA SER A 354 5.36 -6.63 15.09
C SER A 354 6.32 -7.77 14.79
N GLN A 355 7.57 -7.58 15.17
CA GLN A 355 8.64 -8.56 15.08
C GLN A 355 9.25 -8.87 16.46
N LYS A 356 8.79 -8.17 17.50
CA LYS A 356 9.37 -8.20 18.84
C LYS A 356 8.31 -8.42 19.91
N ASP A 357 8.68 -9.18 20.93
CA ASP A 357 7.86 -9.37 22.12
C ASP A 357 7.88 -8.14 23.05
N ALA A 358 7.18 -8.24 24.18
CA ALA A 358 7.08 -7.19 25.17
C ALA A 358 8.44 -6.77 25.77
N ASP A 359 9.43 -7.64 25.75
CA ASP A 359 10.78 -7.43 26.28
C ASP A 359 11.76 -6.95 25.20
N GLY A 360 11.29 -6.77 23.98
CA GLY A 360 12.08 -6.29 22.82
C GLY A 360 12.90 -7.38 22.12
N HIS A 361 12.68 -8.65 22.40
CA HIS A 361 13.30 -9.77 21.72
C HIS A 361 12.53 -10.12 20.44
N ASP A 362 13.25 -10.54 19.39
CA ASP A 362 12.62 -11.04 18.19
C ASP A 362 11.77 -12.28 18.49
N TYR A 363 10.61 -12.38 17.85
CA TYR A 363 9.81 -13.60 17.95
C TYR A 363 10.53 -14.82 17.42
N ASP A 364 10.41 -15.92 18.16
CA ASP A 364 10.94 -17.22 17.76
C ASP A 364 9.93 -18.31 18.18
N GLY A 365 9.49 -19.13 17.24
CA GLY A 365 8.49 -20.17 17.47
C GLY A 365 8.96 -21.36 18.33
N ALA A 366 10.22 -21.39 18.76
CA ALA A 366 10.67 -22.23 19.86
C ALA A 366 10.05 -21.84 21.21
N ASN A 367 9.50 -20.63 21.29
CA ASN A 367 8.84 -20.08 22.49
C ASN A 367 7.32 -20.07 22.29
N LYS A 368 6.62 -19.83 23.41
CA LYS A 368 5.17 -19.60 23.45
C LYS A 368 4.92 -18.15 23.80
N TYR A 369 3.89 -17.57 23.19
CA TYR A 369 3.51 -16.19 23.41
C TYR A 369 2.01 -16.07 23.64
N VAL A 370 1.62 -15.02 24.36
CA VAL A 370 0.22 -14.65 24.57
C VAL A 370 0.06 -13.16 24.26
N MET A 371 -0.95 -12.86 23.44
CA MET A 371 -1.47 -11.52 23.27
C MET A 371 -2.77 -11.41 24.06
N HIS A 372 -2.74 -10.65 25.14
CA HIS A 372 -3.83 -10.52 26.09
C HIS A 372 -4.63 -9.24 25.83
N PHE A 373 -5.91 -9.37 25.59
CA PHE A 373 -6.86 -8.25 25.51
C PHE A 373 -7.68 -8.20 26.81
N PRO A 374 -7.52 -7.17 27.65
CA PRO A 374 -8.39 -6.97 28.81
C PRO A 374 -9.87 -6.88 28.39
N LYS A 375 -10.77 -7.10 29.32
CA LYS A 375 -12.20 -6.96 29.10
C LYS A 375 -12.53 -5.61 28.45
N ASN A 376 -13.32 -5.63 27.38
CA ASN A 376 -13.73 -4.45 26.59
C ASN A 376 -12.58 -3.70 25.91
N GLN A 377 -11.40 -4.32 25.73
CA GLN A 377 -10.25 -3.71 25.06
C GLN A 377 -9.83 -4.45 23.77
N LEU A 378 -10.75 -5.21 23.17
CA LEU A 378 -10.55 -5.72 21.82
C LEU A 378 -10.31 -4.56 20.84
N PRO A 379 -9.66 -4.81 19.68
CA PRO A 379 -9.44 -3.77 18.69
C PRO A 379 -10.73 -3.01 18.33
N PRO A 380 -10.76 -1.69 18.52
CA PRO A 380 -11.97 -0.87 18.32
C PRO A 380 -12.19 -0.62 16.83
N VAL A 381 -13.04 -1.43 16.23
CA VAL A 381 -13.37 -1.37 14.81
C VAL A 381 -14.90 -1.49 14.61
N SER A 382 -15.43 -0.78 13.63
CA SER A 382 -16.79 -0.96 13.16
C SER A 382 -16.88 -2.01 12.05
N GLY A 383 -15.75 -2.36 11.41
CA GLY A 383 -15.65 -3.45 10.45
C GLY A 383 -15.26 -4.77 11.12
N PHE A 384 -14.01 -5.16 10.97
CA PHE A 384 -13.46 -6.37 11.60
C PHE A 384 -11.95 -6.22 11.84
N TRP A 385 -11.41 -7.12 12.65
CA TRP A 385 -9.97 -7.19 12.89
C TRP A 385 -9.46 -8.63 12.83
N SER A 386 -8.15 -8.77 12.59
CA SER A 386 -7.47 -10.06 12.60
C SER A 386 -5.99 -9.89 12.96
N VAL A 387 -5.38 -10.98 13.46
CA VAL A 387 -3.92 -11.10 13.59
C VAL A 387 -3.44 -12.16 12.62
N THR A 388 -2.50 -11.80 11.76
CA THR A 388 -1.93 -12.68 10.73
C THR A 388 -0.51 -13.07 11.08
N MET A 389 -0.16 -14.34 10.82
CA MET A 389 1.18 -14.93 10.98
C MET A 389 1.92 -14.92 9.64
N TYR A 390 3.17 -14.43 9.66
CA TYR A 390 4.07 -14.48 8.51
C TYR A 390 5.45 -15.00 8.89
N ASP A 391 6.15 -15.54 7.88
CA ASP A 391 7.60 -15.75 7.96
C ASP A 391 8.35 -14.40 7.89
N PRO A 392 9.68 -14.37 8.09
CA PRO A 392 10.49 -13.15 8.00
C PRO A 392 10.45 -12.43 6.63
N ASN A 393 9.99 -13.11 5.59
CA ASN A 393 9.82 -12.57 4.24
C ASN A 393 8.37 -12.10 3.95
N TYR A 394 7.53 -12.04 4.97
CA TYR A 394 6.11 -11.68 4.86
C TYR A 394 5.27 -12.64 4.02
N PHE A 395 5.54 -13.96 4.05
CA PHE A 395 4.68 -14.96 3.43
C PHE A 395 3.99 -15.81 4.50
N PHE A 396 2.84 -16.39 4.15
CA PHE A 396 2.15 -17.32 5.05
C PHE A 396 3.01 -18.54 5.37
N VAL A 397 2.89 -19.02 6.61
CA VAL A 397 3.60 -20.19 7.09
C VAL A 397 2.67 -21.39 7.08
N ALA A 398 3.07 -22.49 6.40
CA ALA A 398 2.34 -23.73 6.43
C ALA A 398 2.21 -24.25 7.86
N ASN A 399 1.01 -24.72 8.24
CA ASN A 399 0.74 -25.26 9.56
C ASN A 399 -0.35 -26.34 9.48
N PRO A 400 -0.46 -27.24 10.50
CA PRO A 400 -1.32 -28.42 10.44
C PRO A 400 -2.81 -28.16 10.25
N ILE A 401 -3.29 -26.96 10.60
CA ILE A 401 -4.71 -26.59 10.52
C ILE A 401 -5.00 -25.54 9.44
N ASN A 402 -4.01 -25.22 8.59
CA ASN A 402 -4.09 -24.20 7.54
C ASN A 402 -4.63 -22.85 8.03
N ARG A 403 -4.32 -22.49 9.29
CA ARG A 403 -4.73 -21.23 9.90
C ARG A 403 -3.60 -20.21 9.81
N TYR A 404 -3.71 -19.24 8.92
CA TYR A 404 -2.75 -18.14 8.75
C TYR A 404 -3.14 -16.89 9.51
N VAL A 405 -4.40 -16.83 9.93
CA VAL A 405 -5.01 -15.67 10.55
C VAL A 405 -5.92 -16.10 11.71
N ILE A 406 -5.97 -15.27 12.75
CA ILE A 406 -6.92 -15.42 13.85
C ILE A 406 -7.74 -14.14 14.02
N SER A 407 -9.03 -14.30 14.24
CA SER A 407 -10.00 -13.20 14.37
C SER A 407 -11.25 -13.68 15.11
N PRO A 408 -12.21 -12.83 15.46
CA PRO A 408 -13.47 -13.23 16.08
C PRO A 408 -14.25 -14.31 15.31
N ARG A 409 -14.06 -14.44 14.00
CA ARG A 409 -14.72 -15.48 13.18
C ARG A 409 -14.36 -16.91 13.55
N GLN A 410 -13.27 -17.12 14.32
CA GLN A 410 -12.92 -18.42 14.87
C GLN A 410 -13.64 -18.75 16.19
N ASN A 411 -14.67 -17.97 16.58
CA ASN A 411 -15.38 -18.13 17.85
C ASN A 411 -14.42 -18.10 19.05
N LEU A 412 -13.67 -17.00 19.16
CA LEU A 412 -12.71 -16.81 20.24
C LEU A 412 -13.38 -17.01 21.61
N LYS A 413 -12.77 -17.80 22.45
CA LYS A 413 -13.18 -17.98 23.84
C LYS A 413 -12.67 -16.83 24.69
N THR A 414 -13.54 -16.29 25.53
CA THR A 414 -13.20 -15.31 26.57
C THR A 414 -12.87 -16.04 27.88
N ASN A 415 -11.98 -15.45 28.64
CA ASN A 415 -11.66 -15.90 29.99
C ASN A 415 -12.83 -15.58 30.97
N PRO A 416 -12.88 -16.21 32.16
CA PRO A 416 -13.94 -15.95 33.14
C PRO A 416 -14.08 -14.49 33.57
N ASP A 417 -12.99 -13.69 33.51
CA ASP A 417 -12.98 -12.27 33.81
C ASP A 417 -13.43 -11.38 32.64
N GLY A 418 -13.72 -11.99 31.47
CA GLY A 418 -14.15 -11.32 30.24
C GLY A 418 -13.01 -10.83 29.36
N SER A 419 -11.75 -11.12 29.72
CA SER A 419 -10.59 -10.89 28.84
C SER A 419 -10.49 -11.94 27.72
N THR A 420 -9.63 -11.69 26.73
CA THR A 420 -9.39 -12.63 25.61
C THR A 420 -7.90 -12.81 25.40
N ASP A 421 -7.44 -14.05 25.40
CA ASP A 421 -6.06 -14.41 25.10
C ASP A 421 -5.96 -15.01 23.71
N LEU A 422 -4.97 -14.56 22.91
CA LEU A 422 -4.53 -15.25 21.70
C LEU A 422 -3.23 -15.98 21.99
N TYR A 423 -3.21 -17.27 21.73
CA TYR A 423 -2.03 -18.14 21.92
C TYR A 423 -1.25 -18.21 20.61
N ILE A 424 0.01 -17.79 20.64
CA ILE A 424 0.89 -17.74 19.48
C ILE A 424 2.06 -18.67 19.75
N GLN A 425 2.03 -19.86 19.17
CA GLN A 425 3.02 -20.90 19.42
C GLN A 425 2.97 -21.97 18.32
N ASN A 426 4.03 -22.78 18.19
CA ASN A 426 4.14 -23.80 17.16
C ASN A 426 3.16 -24.96 17.38
N GLN A 427 3.10 -25.50 18.59
CA GLN A 427 2.24 -26.63 18.91
C GLN A 427 0.89 -26.16 19.47
N SER A 428 -0.16 -26.97 19.30
CA SER A 428 -1.48 -26.69 19.86
C SER A 428 -1.40 -26.43 21.37
N PRO A 429 -2.08 -25.40 21.89
CA PRO A 429 -2.17 -25.13 23.33
C PRO A 429 -3.16 -26.07 24.05
N GLY A 430 -3.74 -27.05 23.35
CA GLY A 430 -4.78 -27.95 23.81
C GLY A 430 -6.17 -27.56 23.30
N THR A 431 -7.08 -28.54 23.26
CA THR A 431 -8.43 -28.43 22.67
C THR A 431 -9.24 -27.26 23.24
N ASP A 432 -9.10 -26.97 24.52
CA ASP A 432 -9.83 -25.85 25.17
C ASP A 432 -9.40 -24.46 24.71
N LYS A 433 -8.20 -24.33 24.17
CA LYS A 433 -7.58 -23.07 23.74
C LYS A 433 -7.40 -22.99 22.22
N GLU A 434 -7.74 -24.03 21.47
CA GLU A 434 -7.45 -24.12 20.04
C GLU A 434 -8.20 -23.09 19.19
N SER A 435 -9.40 -22.64 19.62
CA SER A 435 -10.11 -21.54 18.95
C SER A 435 -9.33 -20.22 18.98
N ASN A 436 -8.49 -20.03 20.01
CA ASN A 436 -7.69 -18.84 20.23
C ASN A 436 -6.21 -19.03 19.80
N TRP A 437 -5.89 -20.11 19.10
CA TRP A 437 -4.51 -20.44 18.72
C TRP A 437 -4.20 -19.95 17.30
N LEU A 438 -3.10 -19.21 17.17
CA LEU A 438 -2.45 -18.86 15.91
C LEU A 438 -1.14 -19.65 15.81
N PRO A 439 -1.06 -20.67 14.92
CA PRO A 439 0.14 -21.48 14.77
C PRO A 439 1.35 -20.66 14.31
N ALA A 440 2.46 -20.75 15.03
CA ALA A 440 3.74 -20.14 14.66
C ALA A 440 4.66 -21.17 13.96
N PRO A 441 5.61 -20.74 13.10
CA PRO A 441 6.68 -21.61 12.61
C PRO A 441 7.62 -22.00 13.76
N THR A 442 8.57 -22.90 13.51
CA THR A 442 9.60 -23.25 14.48
C THR A 442 10.71 -22.21 14.65
N GLY A 443 10.83 -21.25 13.72
CA GLY A 443 11.82 -20.17 13.73
C GLY A 443 11.19 -18.79 13.88
N LYS A 444 11.90 -17.77 13.40
CA LYS A 444 11.45 -16.38 13.46
C LYS A 444 10.15 -16.15 12.68
N PHE A 445 9.33 -15.21 13.18
CA PHE A 445 8.07 -14.85 12.55
C PHE A 445 7.72 -13.36 12.74
N ILE A 446 6.72 -12.93 12.01
CA ILE A 446 6.16 -11.58 12.05
C ILE A 446 4.66 -11.68 12.28
N LEU A 447 4.13 -10.80 13.11
CA LEU A 447 2.69 -10.63 13.30
C LEU A 447 2.22 -9.35 12.62
N MET A 448 1.03 -9.41 12.02
CA MET A 448 0.36 -8.23 11.49
C MET A 448 -1.07 -8.18 12.02
N LEU A 449 -1.38 -7.15 12.79
CA LEU A 449 -2.75 -6.82 13.16
C LEU A 449 -3.39 -6.06 11.99
N ARG A 450 -4.55 -6.53 11.52
CA ARG A 450 -5.35 -5.81 10.54
C ARG A 450 -6.60 -5.28 11.21
N MET A 451 -6.84 -3.99 11.10
CA MET A 451 -8.04 -3.33 11.61
C MET A 451 -8.75 -2.65 10.44
N TYR A 452 -9.91 -3.16 10.06
CA TYR A 452 -10.74 -2.58 9.00
C TYR A 452 -11.85 -1.73 9.61
N TRP A 453 -12.01 -0.52 9.08
CA TRP A 453 -12.89 0.51 9.63
C TRP A 453 -12.65 0.72 11.13
N PRO A 454 -11.41 1.06 11.52
CA PRO A 454 -11.13 1.40 12.92
C PRO A 454 -11.94 2.62 13.33
N ASN A 455 -12.29 2.68 14.61
CA ASN A 455 -12.96 3.85 15.17
C ASN A 455 -12.08 5.10 14.98
N GLU A 456 -12.70 6.23 14.65
CA GLU A 456 -12.00 7.50 14.48
C GLU A 456 -11.88 8.27 15.80
N ASN A 457 -12.73 7.94 16.79
CA ASN A 457 -12.76 8.56 18.11
C ASN A 457 -12.58 7.51 19.19
N ASP A 458 -12.35 7.96 20.43
CA ASP A 458 -12.08 7.16 21.63
C ASP A 458 -13.11 6.03 21.87
N PRO A 459 -12.67 4.75 21.97
CA PRO A 459 -11.27 4.32 21.84
C PRO A 459 -10.84 4.19 20.38
N SER A 460 -9.68 4.75 20.00
CA SER A 460 -9.18 4.74 18.64
C SER A 460 -7.67 4.55 18.54
N ILE A 461 -7.23 3.72 17.59
CA ILE A 461 -5.81 3.59 17.24
C ILE A 461 -5.31 4.80 16.44
N ILE A 462 -6.21 5.49 15.73
CA ILE A 462 -5.88 6.62 14.85
C ILE A 462 -5.41 7.81 15.69
N ASP A 463 -6.16 8.16 16.73
CA ASP A 463 -5.81 9.26 17.63
C ASP A 463 -4.89 8.84 18.79
N GLY A 464 -4.75 7.52 19.01
CA GLY A 464 -3.86 6.95 20.05
C GLY A 464 -4.53 6.76 21.42
N THR A 465 -5.85 6.93 21.54
CA THR A 465 -6.60 6.66 22.79
C THR A 465 -6.74 5.16 23.07
N TRP A 466 -6.60 4.32 22.03
CA TRP A 466 -6.43 2.89 22.18
C TRP A 466 -5.06 2.46 21.70
N THR A 467 -4.41 1.58 22.44
CA THR A 467 -3.10 1.04 22.09
C THR A 467 -3.14 -0.48 21.98
N ILE A 468 -2.38 -1.01 21.04
CA ILE A 468 -2.27 -2.46 20.81
C ILE A 468 -1.57 -3.07 22.03
N PRO A 469 -2.12 -4.14 22.66
CA PRO A 469 -1.46 -4.81 23.76
C PRO A 469 -0.16 -5.49 23.29
N PRO A 470 0.84 -5.58 24.20
CA PRO A 470 2.08 -6.29 23.92
C PRO A 470 1.85 -7.78 23.77
N VAL A 471 2.68 -8.44 22.95
CA VAL A 471 2.76 -9.89 22.87
C VAL A 471 3.83 -10.37 23.84
N LYS A 472 3.43 -11.12 24.87
CA LYS A 472 4.32 -11.55 25.95
C LYS A 472 4.78 -12.97 25.75
N LYS A 473 6.06 -13.23 25.91
CA LYS A 473 6.59 -14.59 26.04
C LYS A 473 6.10 -15.20 27.33
N VAL A 474 5.66 -16.44 27.26
CA VAL A 474 5.21 -17.23 28.41
C VAL A 474 6.07 -18.50 28.56
N ALA A 475 6.11 -19.06 29.77
CA ALA A 475 6.94 -20.21 30.09
C ALA A 475 6.48 -21.51 29.35
#